data_0d8e68fd458ef1c9e93e53867e4cd59f
#
_entry.id   0d8e68fd458ef1c9e93e53867e4cd59f
#
_cell.length_a   1.000
_cell.length_b   1.000
_cell.length_c   1.000
_cell.angle_alpha   90.00
_cell.angle_beta   90.00
_cell.angle_gamma   90.00
#
_symmetry.space_group_name_H-M   'P 1'
#
loop_
_entity.id
_entity.type
_entity.pdbx_description
1 polymer ?
#
loop_
_entity_poly.entity_id
_entity_poly.type
_entity_poly.pdbx_seq_one_letter_code
_entity_poly.pdbx_strand_id
1 'polypeptide(L)'
;AGEGPDIFSLSQKLPFEKLTDSKTIADVNELISEFSYDIGIDNCNSKIMDAGVIDGKRYFIPLFYSPDVFITTEETLNKYNLTSSEFSFKALSEKLSKNKKEYSLFGSADDNIAFFYSFLDQYIDFNSGNTEFNSDKFSEDLDSIYSLIKNDTTDENVYYFLYENINNGASILYKEMPAFSIIVKTYSCLKYLGSTPVFVNNYNMDDDSISASIDVGIAVNDNCKNKEKLLPFIKYCLSCDVQKNMSEEYMYLPVNSDAMEKCIDSIDEAIDFGD
;
A
#
# COMPACT_ATOMS: atom_id res chain seq x y z
N ALA A 1 6.52 -6.12 -34.19
CA ALA A 1 5.94 -6.72 -32.99
C ALA A 1 4.44 -6.62 -33.16
N GLY A 2 3.60 -7.19 -32.44
CA GLY A 2 2.14 -7.28 -32.65
C GLY A 2 1.64 -8.69 -32.31
N GLU A 3 2.55 -9.55 -31.92
CA GLU A 3 2.27 -10.89 -31.46
C GLU A 3 2.61 -10.97 -29.96
N GLY A 4 1.60 -10.84 -29.13
CA GLY A 4 1.69 -10.96 -27.68
C GLY A 4 0.38 -11.49 -27.12
N PRO A 5 0.27 -11.75 -25.81
CA PRO A 5 -1.00 -12.12 -25.21
C PRO A 5 -2.01 -10.97 -25.37
N ASP A 6 -3.28 -11.30 -25.48
CA ASP A 6 -4.37 -10.33 -25.58
C ASP A 6 -4.58 -9.55 -24.28
N ILE A 7 -4.37 -10.21 -23.13
CA ILE A 7 -4.33 -9.63 -21.79
C ILE A 7 -3.01 -10.03 -21.14
N PHE A 8 -2.43 -9.13 -20.37
CA PHE A 8 -1.25 -9.42 -19.57
C PHE A 8 -1.33 -8.76 -18.20
N SER A 9 -0.72 -9.41 -17.23
CA SER A 9 -0.58 -8.87 -15.89
C SER A 9 0.52 -7.82 -15.87
N LEU A 10 0.25 -6.72 -15.20
CA LEU A 10 1.25 -5.72 -14.87
C LEU A 10 1.95 -6.09 -13.58
N SER A 11 3.26 -6.06 -13.60
CA SER A 11 4.11 -6.19 -12.42
C SER A 11 4.99 -4.94 -12.31
N GLN A 12 5.48 -4.66 -11.11
CA GLN A 12 6.40 -3.54 -10.84
C GLN A 12 7.66 -3.52 -11.72
N LYS A 13 7.98 -4.65 -12.38
CA LYS A 13 9.16 -4.78 -13.26
C LYS A 13 8.90 -4.40 -14.70
N LEU A 14 7.64 -4.18 -15.09
CA LEU A 14 7.31 -3.81 -16.46
C LEU A 14 7.55 -2.30 -16.68
N PRO A 15 8.23 -1.92 -17.75
CA PRO A 15 8.45 -0.51 -18.10
C PRO A 15 7.14 0.10 -18.62
N PHE A 16 6.24 0.43 -17.72
CA PHE A 16 4.86 0.85 -18.02
C PHE A 16 4.81 2.06 -18.95
N GLU A 17 5.63 3.10 -18.70
CA GLU A 17 5.72 4.27 -19.55
C GLU A 17 6.07 3.92 -21.02
N LYS A 18 7.03 3.00 -21.20
CA LYS A 18 7.37 2.56 -22.56
C LYS A 18 6.23 1.83 -23.26
N LEU A 19 5.42 1.12 -22.50
CA LEU A 19 4.26 0.39 -23.03
C LEU A 19 3.14 1.36 -23.42
N THR A 20 2.91 2.42 -22.67
CA THR A 20 1.93 3.46 -22.99
C THR A 20 2.40 4.30 -24.19
N ASP A 21 3.63 4.78 -24.20
CA ASP A 21 4.22 5.56 -25.29
C ASP A 21 4.22 4.82 -26.62
N SER A 22 4.48 3.51 -26.58
CA SER A 22 4.51 2.67 -27.79
C SER A 22 3.12 2.29 -28.30
N LYS A 23 2.04 2.75 -27.65
CA LYS A 23 0.65 2.35 -27.97
C LYS A 23 0.47 0.83 -27.98
N THR A 24 1.09 0.16 -27.03
CA THR A 24 0.99 -1.29 -26.88
C THR A 24 -0.20 -1.68 -26.03
N ILE A 25 -0.63 -0.76 -25.16
CA ILE A 25 -1.75 -0.95 -24.23
C ILE A 25 -2.95 -0.15 -24.73
N ALA A 26 -4.11 -0.80 -24.76
CA ALA A 26 -5.37 -0.17 -25.12
C ALA A 26 -5.92 0.71 -23.98
N ASP A 27 -6.65 1.77 -24.35
CA ASP A 27 -7.48 2.53 -23.40
C ASP A 27 -8.75 1.72 -23.09
N VAL A 28 -8.85 1.20 -21.89
CA VAL A 28 -10.01 0.39 -21.45
C VAL A 28 -11.29 1.23 -21.35
N ASN A 29 -11.19 2.53 -21.04
CA ASN A 29 -12.37 3.42 -21.02
C ASN A 29 -12.94 3.58 -22.44
N GLU A 30 -12.08 3.68 -23.45
CA GLU A 30 -12.51 3.71 -24.84
C GLU A 30 -13.22 2.40 -25.24
N LEU A 31 -12.68 1.24 -24.84
CA LEU A 31 -13.32 -0.06 -25.11
C LEU A 31 -14.67 -0.21 -24.43
N ILE A 32 -14.79 0.22 -23.16
CA ILE A 32 -16.06 0.21 -22.43
C ILE A 32 -17.11 1.05 -23.18
N SER A 33 -16.72 2.23 -23.64
CA SER A 33 -17.59 3.14 -24.37
C SER A 33 -17.96 2.60 -25.76
N GLU A 34 -16.99 2.09 -26.52
CA GLU A 34 -17.17 1.57 -27.88
C GLU A 34 -18.16 0.39 -27.89
N PHE A 35 -18.00 -0.53 -26.97
CA PHE A 35 -18.84 -1.74 -26.90
C PHE A 35 -20.05 -1.59 -25.95
N SER A 36 -20.21 -0.42 -25.32
CA SER A 36 -21.28 -0.17 -24.31
C SER A 36 -21.38 -1.28 -23.26
N TYR A 37 -20.22 -1.74 -22.77
CA TYR A 37 -20.12 -2.89 -21.87
C TYR A 37 -19.74 -2.45 -20.46
N ASP A 38 -20.57 -2.77 -19.48
CA ASP A 38 -20.28 -2.53 -18.07
C ASP A 38 -19.41 -3.65 -17.49
N ILE A 39 -18.18 -3.31 -17.09
CA ILE A 39 -17.26 -4.23 -16.42
C ILE A 39 -17.33 -4.21 -14.90
N GLY A 40 -18.20 -3.38 -14.30
CA GLY A 40 -18.42 -3.32 -12.85
C GLY A 40 -17.43 -2.45 -12.09
N ILE A 41 -16.82 -1.45 -12.73
CA ILE A 41 -15.88 -0.50 -12.06
C ILE A 41 -16.57 0.24 -10.91
N ASP A 42 -17.84 0.58 -11.02
CA ASP A 42 -18.58 1.35 -10.01
C ASP A 42 -18.73 0.62 -8.67
N ASN A 43 -18.51 -0.70 -8.66
CA ASN A 43 -18.50 -1.52 -7.45
C ASN A 43 -17.10 -1.63 -6.81
N CYS A 44 -16.13 -0.91 -7.34
CA CYS A 44 -14.75 -0.96 -6.89
C CYS A 44 -14.32 0.34 -6.20
N ASN A 45 -13.28 0.27 -5.39
CA ASN A 45 -12.69 1.44 -4.77
C ASN A 45 -12.18 2.41 -5.86
N SER A 46 -12.85 3.55 -6.00
CA SER A 46 -12.60 4.50 -7.08
C SER A 46 -11.17 5.05 -7.05
N LYS A 47 -10.62 5.36 -5.87
CA LYS A 47 -9.24 5.88 -5.74
C LYS A 47 -8.21 4.86 -6.23
N ILE A 48 -8.41 3.59 -5.91
CA ILE A 48 -7.52 2.51 -6.38
C ILE A 48 -7.70 2.30 -7.89
N MET A 49 -8.92 2.34 -8.38
CA MET A 49 -9.19 2.21 -9.82
C MET A 49 -8.57 3.36 -10.63
N ASP A 50 -8.48 4.56 -10.05
CA ASP A 50 -7.87 5.72 -10.70
C ASP A 50 -6.35 5.60 -10.87
N ALA A 51 -5.68 4.71 -10.13
CA ALA A 51 -4.27 4.39 -10.37
C ALA A 51 -4.01 3.86 -11.79
N GLY A 52 -5.02 3.28 -12.44
CA GLY A 52 -4.94 2.84 -13.83
C GLY A 52 -5.11 3.94 -14.87
N VAL A 53 -5.40 5.19 -14.45
CA VAL A 53 -5.69 6.31 -15.34
C VAL A 53 -4.51 7.26 -15.43
N ILE A 54 -4.01 7.48 -16.65
CA ILE A 54 -2.95 8.45 -16.96
C ILE A 54 -3.45 9.32 -18.11
N ASP A 55 -3.37 10.63 -17.97
CA ASP A 55 -3.83 11.61 -18.96
C ASP A 55 -5.28 11.35 -19.45
N GLY A 56 -6.15 10.94 -18.52
CA GLY A 56 -7.57 10.66 -18.77
C GLY A 56 -7.85 9.31 -19.45
N LYS A 57 -6.83 8.50 -19.72
CA LYS A 57 -6.95 7.17 -20.33
C LYS A 57 -6.70 6.08 -19.31
N ARG A 58 -7.52 5.04 -19.33
CA ARG A 58 -7.33 3.90 -18.46
C ARG A 58 -6.53 2.80 -19.12
N TYR A 59 -5.26 2.74 -18.79
CA TYR A 59 -4.33 1.77 -19.39
C TYR A 59 -4.31 0.41 -18.68
N PHE A 60 -4.73 0.34 -17.45
CA PHE A 60 -4.88 -0.93 -16.75
C PHE A 60 -6.01 -0.91 -15.73
N ILE A 61 -6.43 -2.09 -15.36
CA ILE A 61 -7.43 -2.35 -14.34
C ILE A 61 -6.71 -2.91 -13.10
N PRO A 62 -6.64 -2.18 -12.00
CA PRO A 62 -6.22 -2.73 -10.71
C PRO A 62 -7.15 -3.87 -10.29
N LEU A 63 -6.60 -4.95 -9.77
CA LEU A 63 -7.35 -6.07 -9.22
C LEU A 63 -7.14 -6.18 -7.71
N PHE A 64 -5.91 -5.98 -7.27
CA PHE A 64 -5.52 -6.06 -5.86
C PHE A 64 -4.51 -4.99 -5.53
N TYR A 65 -4.54 -4.57 -4.26
CA TYR A 65 -3.65 -3.53 -3.75
C TYR A 65 -3.23 -3.80 -2.32
N SER A 66 -2.17 -3.13 -1.89
CA SER A 66 -1.68 -3.12 -0.52
C SER A 66 -1.56 -1.69 -0.01
N PRO A 67 -2.17 -1.33 1.13
CA PRO A 67 -1.93 -0.04 1.76
C PRO A 67 -0.52 0.02 2.35
N ASP A 68 0.10 1.16 2.29
CA ASP A 68 1.43 1.39 2.86
C ASP A 68 1.28 1.93 4.28
N VAL A 69 1.27 1.02 5.25
CA VAL A 69 1.04 1.34 6.67
C VAL A 69 2.13 0.73 7.55
N PHE A 70 2.33 1.34 8.71
CA PHE A 70 3.09 0.75 9.81
C PHE A 70 2.18 0.27 10.91
N ILE A 71 2.66 -0.70 11.67
CA ILE A 71 2.00 -1.22 12.86
C ILE A 71 2.80 -0.78 14.08
N THR A 72 2.08 -0.37 15.10
CA THR A 72 2.57 -0.07 16.44
C THR A 72 1.53 -0.48 17.47
N THR A 73 1.70 -0.08 18.73
CA THR A 73 0.70 -0.29 19.77
C THR A 73 0.37 1.03 20.47
N GLU A 74 -0.84 1.12 21.06
CA GLU A 74 -1.21 2.29 21.87
C GLU A 74 -0.22 2.48 23.04
N GLU A 75 0.27 1.39 23.62
CA GLU A 75 1.25 1.41 24.71
C GLU A 75 2.57 2.05 24.26
N THR A 76 3.03 1.72 23.07
CA THR A 76 4.24 2.30 22.47
C THR A 76 4.02 3.78 22.13
N LEU A 77 2.89 4.12 21.50
CA LEU A 77 2.56 5.50 21.21
C LEU A 77 2.53 6.36 22.50
N ASN A 78 1.87 5.85 23.54
CA ASN A 78 1.79 6.54 24.85
C ASN A 78 3.18 6.70 25.49
N LYS A 79 4.05 5.68 25.41
CA LYS A 79 5.43 5.72 25.95
C LYS A 79 6.26 6.87 25.35
N TYR A 80 6.01 7.21 24.09
CA TYR A 80 6.73 8.26 23.36
C TYR A 80 5.91 9.56 23.22
N ASN A 81 4.73 9.65 23.84
CA ASN A 81 3.78 10.78 23.72
C ASN A 81 3.39 11.07 22.26
N LEU A 82 3.18 10.01 21.49
CA LEU A 82 2.70 10.04 20.12
C LEU A 82 1.19 9.78 20.09
N THR A 83 0.51 10.26 19.05
CA THR A 83 -0.88 9.92 18.75
C THR A 83 -0.96 9.41 17.32
N SER A 84 -1.87 8.48 17.05
CA SER A 84 -2.06 7.94 15.69
C SER A 84 -2.52 9.01 14.69
N SER A 85 -3.24 10.02 15.13
CA SER A 85 -3.75 11.13 14.33
C SER A 85 -2.72 12.23 14.03
N GLU A 86 -1.60 12.27 14.76
CA GLU A 86 -0.54 13.28 14.60
C GLU A 86 0.76 12.62 14.12
N PHE A 87 0.64 11.53 13.38
CA PHE A 87 1.79 10.74 12.98
C PHE A 87 2.42 11.35 11.72
N SER A 88 3.49 12.12 11.93
CA SER A 88 4.31 12.69 10.85
C SER A 88 5.79 12.63 11.22
N PHE A 89 6.68 12.72 10.24
CA PHE A 89 8.14 12.80 10.47
C PHE A 89 8.50 13.89 11.43
N LYS A 90 7.92 15.07 11.24
CA LYS A 90 8.18 16.23 12.07
C LYS A 90 7.77 15.96 13.50
N ALA A 91 6.58 15.42 13.72
CA ALA A 91 6.09 15.08 15.06
C ALA A 91 6.96 14.01 15.72
N LEU A 92 7.34 12.96 15.00
CA LEU A 92 8.27 11.91 15.45
C LEU A 92 9.63 12.53 15.83
N SER A 93 10.22 13.30 14.92
CA SER A 93 11.53 13.92 15.14
C SER A 93 11.49 14.85 16.36
N GLU A 94 10.51 15.72 16.48
CA GLU A 94 10.37 16.66 17.60
C GLU A 94 10.18 15.94 18.95
N LYS A 95 9.46 14.83 18.97
CA LYS A 95 9.18 14.09 20.20
C LYS A 95 10.32 13.14 20.58
N LEU A 96 10.92 12.45 19.61
CA LEU A 96 12.00 11.51 19.86
C LEU A 96 13.35 12.19 20.08
N SER A 97 13.63 13.31 19.41
CA SER A 97 14.87 14.08 19.66
C SER A 97 14.97 14.64 21.09
N LYS A 98 13.84 14.84 21.75
CA LYS A 98 13.78 15.24 23.17
C LYS A 98 14.04 14.07 24.12
N ASN A 99 13.85 12.85 23.66
CA ASN A 99 14.15 11.64 24.40
C ASN A 99 15.64 11.35 24.23
N LYS A 100 16.41 11.55 25.30
CA LYS A 100 17.85 11.21 25.31
C LYS A 100 18.12 9.69 25.35
N LYS A 101 17.10 8.86 25.23
CA LYS A 101 17.21 7.40 25.23
C LYS A 101 17.37 6.91 23.79
N GLU A 102 18.22 5.94 23.62
CA GLU A 102 18.29 5.13 22.41
C GLU A 102 16.93 4.46 22.17
N TYR A 103 16.51 4.39 20.92
CA TYR A 103 15.30 3.74 20.47
C TYR A 103 15.58 3.02 19.16
N SER A 104 14.87 1.96 18.90
CA SER A 104 14.76 1.40 17.57
C SER A 104 13.53 2.00 16.90
N LEU A 105 13.71 2.70 15.79
CA LEU A 105 12.61 3.32 15.07
C LEU A 105 11.82 2.24 14.34
N PHE A 106 12.51 1.36 13.64
CA PHE A 106 11.92 0.31 12.82
C PHE A 106 12.28 -1.08 13.33
N GLY A 107 11.46 -2.06 12.91
CA GLY A 107 11.69 -3.46 13.22
C GLY A 107 12.87 -4.08 12.48
N SER A 108 13.32 -3.46 11.38
CA SER A 108 14.46 -3.95 10.60
C SER A 108 15.18 -2.85 9.85
N ALA A 109 16.43 -3.12 9.45
CA ALA A 109 17.21 -2.22 8.61
C ALA A 109 16.59 -2.01 7.21
N ASP A 110 15.89 -3.01 6.68
CA ASP A 110 15.19 -2.91 5.39
C ASP A 110 14.01 -1.94 5.46
N ASP A 111 13.37 -1.82 6.62
CA ASP A 111 12.29 -0.86 6.83
C ASP A 111 12.79 0.59 6.80
N ASN A 112 14.01 0.83 7.29
CA ASN A 112 14.69 2.13 7.17
C ASN A 112 14.86 2.54 5.71
N ILE A 113 15.25 1.61 4.84
CA ILE A 113 15.46 1.84 3.42
C ILE A 113 14.12 2.11 2.72
N ALA A 114 13.11 1.29 2.99
CA ALA A 114 11.78 1.45 2.41
C ALA A 114 11.16 2.79 2.82
N PHE A 115 11.35 3.19 4.07
CA PHE A 115 10.97 4.47 4.60
C PHE A 115 11.61 5.63 3.84
N PHE A 116 12.91 5.57 3.63
CA PHE A 116 13.64 6.63 2.94
C PHE A 116 13.20 6.78 1.47
N TYR A 117 12.93 5.68 0.78
CA TYR A 117 12.39 5.73 -0.58
C TYR A 117 11.00 6.36 -0.61
N SER A 118 10.09 5.95 0.27
CA SER A 118 8.77 6.57 0.36
C SER A 118 8.83 8.06 0.68
N PHE A 119 9.84 8.50 1.44
CA PHE A 119 10.10 9.91 1.66
C PHE A 119 10.54 10.64 0.37
N LEU A 120 11.44 10.06 -0.40
CA LEU A 120 11.91 10.68 -1.64
C LEU A 120 10.81 10.82 -2.68
N ASP A 121 9.90 9.84 -2.76
CA ASP A 121 8.81 9.80 -3.73
C ASP A 121 7.88 11.01 -3.64
N GLN A 122 7.75 11.63 -2.45
CA GLN A 122 6.93 12.85 -2.28
C GLN A 122 7.47 14.07 -3.02
N TYR A 123 8.77 14.08 -3.32
CA TYR A 123 9.46 15.18 -3.98
C TYR A 123 9.69 14.91 -5.47
N ILE A 124 9.04 13.89 -6.02
CA ILE A 124 9.11 13.49 -7.42
C ILE A 124 7.70 13.48 -8.01
N ASP A 125 7.46 14.33 -8.98
CA ASP A 125 6.29 14.19 -9.85
C ASP A 125 6.64 13.21 -10.97
N PHE A 126 6.22 11.96 -10.82
CA PHE A 126 6.49 10.89 -11.77
C PHE A 126 5.83 11.11 -13.13
N ASN A 127 4.77 11.95 -13.22
CA ASN A 127 4.10 12.25 -14.49
C ASN A 127 4.90 13.25 -15.33
N SER A 128 5.42 14.29 -14.69
CA SER A 128 6.18 15.34 -15.37
C SER A 128 7.69 15.12 -15.34
N GLY A 129 8.17 14.22 -14.50
CA GLY A 129 9.60 14.02 -14.20
C GLY A 129 10.24 15.18 -13.41
N ASN A 130 9.44 16.09 -12.88
CA ASN A 130 9.93 17.19 -12.07
C ASN A 130 10.25 16.72 -10.65
N THR A 131 11.20 17.40 -10.01
CA THR A 131 11.60 17.13 -8.64
C THR A 131 11.66 18.41 -7.81
N GLU A 132 11.35 18.30 -6.52
CA GLU A 132 11.39 19.40 -5.56
C GLU A 132 12.55 19.27 -4.54
N PHE A 133 13.62 18.57 -4.90
CA PHE A 133 14.78 18.37 -4.01
C PHE A 133 15.54 19.66 -3.65
N ASN A 134 15.26 20.77 -4.32
CA ASN A 134 15.84 22.07 -4.02
C ASN A 134 14.91 22.96 -3.15
N SER A 135 13.79 22.43 -2.67
CA SER A 135 12.86 23.18 -1.83
C SER A 135 13.34 23.29 -0.38
N ASP A 136 12.95 24.37 0.29
CA ASP A 136 13.20 24.54 1.74
C ASP A 136 12.49 23.41 2.53
N LYS A 137 11.28 22.99 2.08
CA LYS A 137 10.54 21.88 2.66
C LYS A 137 11.34 20.59 2.62
N PHE A 138 11.94 20.24 1.48
CA PHE A 138 12.79 19.05 1.38
C PHE A 138 13.93 19.07 2.37
N SER A 139 14.60 20.21 2.52
CA SER A 139 15.72 20.37 3.45
C SER A 139 15.28 20.21 4.91
N GLU A 140 14.16 20.82 5.30
CA GLU A 140 13.60 20.71 6.65
C GLU A 140 13.18 19.27 6.99
N ASP A 141 12.52 18.58 6.05
CA ASP A 141 12.08 17.20 6.23
C ASP A 141 13.28 16.24 6.27
N LEU A 142 14.31 16.48 5.45
CA LEU A 142 15.55 15.70 5.47
C LEU A 142 16.29 15.85 6.81
N ASP A 143 16.34 17.06 7.37
CA ASP A 143 16.93 17.31 8.69
C ASP A 143 16.14 16.58 9.79
N SER A 144 14.81 16.53 9.66
CA SER A 144 13.94 15.80 10.59
C SER A 144 14.22 14.30 10.53
N ILE A 145 14.34 13.73 9.32
CA ILE A 145 14.69 12.31 9.12
C ILE A 145 16.08 12.01 9.67
N TYR A 146 17.06 12.85 9.35
CA TYR A 146 18.42 12.68 9.86
C TYR A 146 18.45 12.66 11.38
N SER A 147 17.66 13.53 12.02
CA SER A 147 17.54 13.56 13.46
C SER A 147 16.91 12.30 14.07
N LEU A 148 15.99 11.67 13.33
CA LEU A 148 15.40 10.37 13.71
C LEU A 148 16.43 9.23 13.60
N ILE A 149 17.08 9.11 12.45
CA ILE A 149 17.98 8.00 12.15
C ILE A 149 19.27 8.08 12.99
N LYS A 150 19.72 9.28 13.33
CA LYS A 150 20.98 9.50 14.09
C LYS A 150 21.01 8.77 15.44
N ASN A 151 19.85 8.61 16.09
CA ASN A 151 19.73 7.98 17.41
C ASN A 151 19.06 6.60 17.32
N ASP A 152 18.84 6.12 16.10
CA ASP A 152 18.24 4.81 15.86
C ASP A 152 19.26 3.70 16.09
N THR A 153 18.88 2.71 16.89
CA THR A 153 19.71 1.54 17.25
C THR A 153 19.13 0.27 16.65
N THR A 154 18.41 0.37 15.51
CA THR A 154 17.81 -0.79 14.85
C THR A 154 18.88 -1.87 14.58
N ASP A 155 18.67 -3.06 15.15
CA ASP A 155 19.54 -4.22 14.97
C ASP A 155 18.98 -5.14 13.87
N GLU A 156 19.86 -5.71 13.03
CA GLU A 156 19.48 -6.66 11.98
C GLU A 156 18.81 -7.94 12.50
N ASN A 157 18.90 -8.21 13.80
CA ASN A 157 18.41 -9.46 14.41
C ASN A 157 16.97 -9.37 14.96
N VAL A 158 16.26 -8.26 14.80
CA VAL A 158 14.94 -8.02 15.41
C VAL A 158 13.81 -8.88 14.79
N TYR A 159 13.99 -9.43 13.61
CA TYR A 159 12.97 -10.21 12.89
C TYR A 159 12.48 -11.49 13.59
N TYR A 160 13.30 -12.10 14.44
CA TYR A 160 12.98 -13.41 15.00
C TYR A 160 11.87 -13.42 16.08
N PHE A 161 11.52 -12.23 16.62
CA PHE A 161 10.51 -12.10 17.68
C PHE A 161 9.59 -10.91 17.42
N LEU A 162 9.07 -10.83 16.18
CA LEU A 162 8.32 -9.67 15.69
C LEU A 162 7.22 -9.21 16.66
N TYR A 163 6.32 -10.11 17.04
CA TYR A 163 5.18 -9.73 17.88
C TYR A 163 5.57 -9.38 19.31
N GLU A 164 6.54 -10.08 19.89
CA GLU A 164 7.09 -9.76 21.20
C GLU A 164 7.81 -8.42 21.19
N ASN A 165 8.53 -8.11 20.12
CA ASN A 165 9.23 -6.82 19.96
C ASN A 165 8.26 -5.66 19.81
N ILE A 166 7.19 -5.83 19.02
CA ILE A 166 6.10 -4.85 18.93
C ILE A 166 5.46 -4.65 20.31
N ASN A 167 5.09 -5.75 20.97
CA ASN A 167 4.44 -5.75 22.28
C ASN A 167 5.30 -5.09 23.37
N ASN A 168 6.61 -5.31 23.34
CA ASN A 168 7.56 -4.74 24.31
C ASN A 168 7.92 -3.28 24.01
N GLY A 169 7.52 -2.75 22.84
CA GLY A 169 7.99 -1.45 22.34
C GLY A 169 9.50 -1.43 22.15
N ALA A 170 10.09 -2.56 21.74
CA ALA A 170 11.51 -2.66 21.38
C ALA A 170 11.78 -1.84 20.10
N SER A 171 10.82 -1.81 19.21
CA SER A 171 10.79 -0.86 18.09
C SER A 171 9.48 -0.06 18.12
N ILE A 172 9.52 1.13 17.55
CA ILE A 172 8.36 2.03 17.54
C ILE A 172 7.40 1.68 16.42
N LEU A 173 7.95 1.33 15.26
CA LEU A 173 7.22 1.08 14.02
C LEU A 173 7.67 -0.23 13.40
N TYR A 174 6.72 -0.94 12.84
CA TYR A 174 6.96 -2.15 12.04
C TYR A 174 6.27 -2.00 10.70
N LYS A 175 7.02 -2.15 9.61
CA LYS A 175 6.44 -2.27 8.29
C LYS A 175 6.01 -3.71 8.12
N GLU A 176 4.70 -3.92 7.99
CA GLU A 176 4.15 -5.22 7.67
C GLU A 176 3.73 -5.18 6.20
N MET A 177 3.89 -6.29 5.49
CA MET A 177 3.21 -6.45 4.22
C MET A 177 1.72 -6.58 4.52
N PRO A 178 0.90 -5.64 4.10
CA PRO A 178 -0.51 -5.59 4.46
C PRO A 178 -1.32 -6.58 3.62
N ALA A 179 -0.93 -7.84 3.65
CA ALA A 179 -1.76 -8.92 3.22
C ALA A 179 -2.85 -9.15 4.27
N PHE A 180 -4.07 -9.39 3.84
CA PHE A 180 -5.25 -9.46 4.70
C PHE A 180 -5.05 -10.41 5.88
N SER A 181 -4.53 -11.62 5.65
CA SER A 181 -4.24 -12.60 6.71
C SER A 181 -3.11 -12.19 7.66
N ILE A 182 -2.16 -11.38 7.18
CA ILE A 182 -1.07 -10.88 8.01
C ILE A 182 -1.59 -9.81 8.96
N ILE A 183 -2.43 -8.89 8.47
CA ILE A 183 -3.10 -7.88 9.31
C ILE A 183 -3.89 -8.57 10.43
N VAL A 184 -4.72 -9.56 10.08
CA VAL A 184 -5.50 -10.34 11.07
C VAL A 184 -4.60 -11.04 12.06
N LYS A 185 -3.60 -11.75 11.56
CA LYS A 185 -2.66 -12.49 12.41
C LYS A 185 -1.93 -11.55 13.37
N THR A 186 -1.41 -10.43 12.87
CA THR A 186 -0.69 -9.45 13.69
C THR A 186 -1.61 -8.84 14.74
N TYR A 187 -2.83 -8.45 14.33
CA TYR A 187 -3.84 -7.93 15.25
C TYR A 187 -4.15 -8.95 16.36
N SER A 188 -4.48 -10.18 15.99
CA SER A 188 -4.82 -11.24 16.93
C SER A 188 -3.66 -11.60 17.87
N CYS A 189 -2.42 -11.70 17.34
CA CYS A 189 -1.24 -11.96 18.16
C CYS A 189 -0.97 -10.84 19.18
N LEU A 190 -1.06 -9.58 18.77
CA LEU A 190 -0.85 -8.45 19.68
C LEU A 190 -1.94 -8.36 20.75
N LYS A 191 -3.20 -8.61 20.37
CA LYS A 191 -4.31 -8.73 21.35
C LYS A 191 -4.08 -9.85 22.36
N TYR A 192 -3.67 -11.02 21.87
CA TYR A 192 -3.32 -12.15 22.76
C TYR A 192 -2.18 -11.81 23.73
N LEU A 193 -1.19 -11.03 23.28
CA LEU A 193 -0.09 -10.54 24.12
C LEU A 193 -0.50 -9.38 25.05
N GLY A 194 -1.73 -8.91 24.97
CA GLY A 194 -2.29 -7.86 25.83
C GLY A 194 -2.01 -6.44 25.37
N SER A 195 -1.57 -6.24 24.11
CA SER A 195 -1.38 -4.93 23.51
C SER A 195 -2.54 -4.52 22.60
N THR A 196 -2.74 -3.22 22.44
CA THR A 196 -3.71 -2.66 21.50
C THR A 196 -2.99 -2.25 20.21
N PRO A 197 -3.14 -3.01 19.11
CA PRO A 197 -2.49 -2.71 17.85
C PRO A 197 -3.09 -1.45 17.21
N VAL A 198 -2.22 -0.64 16.61
CA VAL A 198 -2.58 0.58 15.91
C VAL A 198 -1.88 0.59 14.56
N PHE A 199 -2.65 0.83 13.49
CA PHE A 199 -2.10 1.08 12.18
C PHE A 199 -1.90 2.59 12.03
N VAL A 200 -0.70 2.98 11.62
CA VAL A 200 -0.36 4.37 11.37
C VAL A 200 0.02 4.54 9.92
N ASN A 201 -0.39 5.67 9.36
CA ASN A 201 -0.08 5.99 7.97
C ASN A 201 1.43 6.03 7.76
N ASN A 202 1.85 5.67 6.57
CA ASN A 202 3.15 6.06 6.10
C ASN A 202 3.14 7.59 6.05
N TYR A 203 3.77 8.24 7.02
CA TYR A 203 3.76 9.62 7.51
C TYR A 203 4.04 10.70 6.48
N ASN A 204 3.85 10.42 5.25
CA ASN A 204 4.28 11.27 4.15
C ASN A 204 3.18 12.18 3.62
N MET A 205 1.98 12.06 4.15
CA MET A 205 0.85 12.79 3.61
C MET A 205 0.50 13.93 4.56
N ASP A 206 0.40 15.13 4.01
CA ASP A 206 -0.11 16.31 4.75
C ASP A 206 -1.63 16.18 5.02
N ASP A 207 -2.24 15.06 4.61
CA ASP A 207 -3.64 14.71 4.83
C ASP A 207 -3.76 13.31 5.48
N ASP A 208 -4.96 12.94 5.90
CA ASP A 208 -5.27 11.64 6.51
C ASP A 208 -5.33 10.49 5.45
N SER A 209 -4.77 10.68 4.27
CA SER A 209 -4.78 9.66 3.22
C SER A 209 -3.73 8.58 3.47
N ILE A 210 -4.03 7.37 3.01
CA ILE A 210 -3.12 6.22 3.05
C ILE A 210 -2.65 5.96 1.63
N SER A 211 -1.32 5.94 1.43
CA SER A 211 -0.73 5.46 0.17
C SER A 211 -1.01 3.98 -0.02
N ALA A 212 -1.16 3.56 -1.26
CA ALA A 212 -1.32 2.15 -1.60
C ALA A 212 -0.56 1.81 -2.88
N SER A 213 -0.02 0.60 -2.91
CA SER A 213 0.61 0.03 -4.10
C SER A 213 -0.36 -0.92 -4.81
N ILE A 214 -0.35 -0.93 -6.14
CA ILE A 214 -1.09 -1.92 -6.92
C ILE A 214 -0.25 -3.19 -7.02
N ASP A 215 -0.72 -4.27 -6.39
CA ASP A 215 -0.03 -5.56 -6.40
C ASP A 215 -0.28 -6.33 -7.68
N VAL A 216 -1.52 -6.31 -8.14
CA VAL A 216 -1.95 -6.99 -9.37
C VAL A 216 -2.82 -6.06 -10.18
N GLY A 217 -2.43 -5.84 -11.42
CA GLY A 217 -3.22 -5.15 -12.42
C GLY A 217 -3.22 -5.93 -13.73
N ILE A 218 -4.21 -5.71 -14.56
CA ILE A 218 -4.30 -6.30 -15.90
C ILE A 218 -4.42 -5.21 -16.96
N ALA A 219 -3.76 -5.40 -18.09
CA ALA A 219 -3.81 -4.52 -19.24
C ALA A 219 -4.22 -5.28 -20.49
N VAL A 220 -4.87 -4.58 -21.40
CA VAL A 220 -5.30 -5.12 -22.70
C VAL A 220 -4.29 -4.72 -23.77
N ASN A 221 -3.86 -5.68 -24.58
CA ASN A 221 -3.00 -5.43 -25.73
C ASN A 221 -3.77 -4.67 -26.80
N ASP A 222 -3.27 -3.51 -27.22
CA ASP A 222 -3.95 -2.70 -28.24
C ASP A 222 -4.00 -3.36 -29.61
N ASN A 223 -3.10 -4.32 -29.89
CA ASN A 223 -3.10 -5.10 -31.12
C ASN A 223 -4.05 -6.32 -31.08
N CYS A 224 -4.78 -6.55 -30.00
CA CYS A 224 -5.77 -7.62 -29.90
C CYS A 224 -6.90 -7.38 -30.91
N LYS A 225 -7.23 -8.40 -31.71
CA LYS A 225 -8.26 -8.34 -32.74
C LYS A 225 -9.69 -8.47 -32.21
N ASN A 226 -9.85 -9.00 -31.01
CA ASN A 226 -11.16 -9.32 -30.43
C ASN A 226 -11.30 -8.70 -29.04
N LYS A 227 -11.00 -7.39 -28.92
CA LYS A 227 -11.01 -6.67 -27.65
C LYS A 227 -12.35 -6.79 -26.89
N GLU A 228 -13.47 -6.79 -27.63
CA GLU A 228 -14.82 -6.98 -27.07
C GLU A 228 -14.93 -8.24 -26.19
N LYS A 229 -14.28 -9.35 -26.63
CA LYS A 229 -14.34 -10.62 -25.91
C LYS A 229 -13.57 -10.62 -24.60
N LEU A 230 -12.73 -9.63 -24.37
CA LEU A 230 -11.94 -9.48 -23.15
C LEU A 230 -12.72 -8.80 -22.02
N LEU A 231 -13.71 -7.95 -22.35
CA LEU A 231 -14.50 -7.23 -21.36
C LEU A 231 -15.23 -8.16 -20.38
N PRO A 232 -15.89 -9.27 -20.83
CA PRO A 232 -16.46 -10.25 -19.90
C PRO A 232 -15.43 -10.89 -18.96
N PHE A 233 -14.21 -11.13 -19.42
CA PHE A 233 -13.15 -11.65 -18.56
C PHE A 233 -12.72 -10.61 -17.52
N ILE A 234 -12.56 -9.36 -17.91
CA ILE A 234 -12.25 -8.27 -16.98
C ILE A 234 -13.34 -8.14 -15.92
N LYS A 235 -14.62 -8.15 -16.35
CA LYS A 235 -15.77 -8.15 -15.44
C LYS A 235 -15.74 -9.33 -14.46
N TYR A 236 -15.40 -10.52 -14.94
CA TYR A 236 -15.24 -11.69 -14.10
C TYR A 236 -14.15 -11.50 -13.04
N CYS A 237 -12.98 -10.96 -13.42
CA CYS A 237 -11.89 -10.67 -12.48
C CYS A 237 -12.27 -9.63 -11.40
N LEU A 238 -13.18 -8.70 -11.73
CA LEU A 238 -13.67 -7.67 -10.80
C LEU A 238 -14.89 -8.14 -10.00
N SER A 239 -15.44 -9.33 -10.23
CA SER A 239 -16.62 -9.81 -9.51
C SER A 239 -16.30 -10.09 -8.04
N CYS A 240 -17.29 -9.86 -7.18
CA CYS A 240 -17.16 -10.04 -5.73
C CYS A 240 -16.63 -11.43 -5.36
N ASP A 241 -17.18 -12.50 -5.95
CA ASP A 241 -16.82 -13.87 -5.59
C ASP A 241 -15.38 -14.21 -5.99
N VAL A 242 -14.91 -13.75 -7.18
CA VAL A 242 -13.53 -13.96 -7.62
C VAL A 242 -12.57 -13.18 -6.74
N GLN A 243 -12.87 -11.93 -6.48
CA GLN A 243 -12.06 -11.04 -5.68
C GLN A 243 -11.91 -11.55 -4.23
N LYS A 244 -13.02 -11.99 -3.62
CA LYS A 244 -13.01 -12.59 -2.28
C LYS A 244 -12.15 -13.85 -2.23
N ASN A 245 -12.42 -14.82 -3.13
CA ASN A 245 -11.68 -16.08 -3.14
C ASN A 245 -10.17 -15.87 -3.36
N MET A 246 -9.78 -14.96 -4.25
CA MET A 246 -8.38 -14.66 -4.48
C MET A 246 -7.74 -13.93 -3.29
N SER A 247 -8.48 -13.05 -2.60
CA SER A 247 -8.01 -12.42 -1.37
C SER A 247 -7.72 -13.43 -0.27
N GLU A 248 -8.59 -14.40 -0.09
CA GLU A 248 -8.42 -15.46 0.91
C GLU A 248 -7.25 -16.39 0.58
N GLU A 249 -7.02 -16.70 -0.70
CA GLU A 249 -5.96 -17.62 -1.13
C GLU A 249 -4.59 -16.93 -1.21
N TYR A 250 -4.54 -15.71 -1.77
CA TYR A 250 -3.28 -14.99 -2.06
C TYR A 250 -3.01 -13.81 -1.14
N MET A 251 -3.92 -13.54 -0.20
CA MET A 251 -3.74 -12.56 0.88
C MET A 251 -3.67 -11.09 0.44
N TYR A 252 -4.13 -10.76 -0.77
CA TYR A 252 -4.21 -9.38 -1.27
C TYR A 252 -5.51 -8.69 -0.86
N LEU A 253 -5.53 -7.36 -0.79
CA LEU A 253 -6.77 -6.61 -0.60
C LEU A 253 -7.51 -6.47 -1.94
N PRO A 254 -8.82 -6.83 -1.98
CA PRO A 254 -9.62 -6.74 -3.20
C PRO A 254 -9.99 -5.29 -3.50
N VAL A 255 -10.06 -4.93 -4.79
CA VAL A 255 -10.58 -3.61 -5.20
C VAL A 255 -12.09 -3.55 -5.16
N ASN A 256 -12.80 -4.68 -5.25
CA ASN A 256 -14.26 -4.76 -5.19
C ASN A 256 -14.74 -4.52 -3.75
N SER A 257 -15.62 -3.54 -3.56
CA SER A 257 -16.07 -3.10 -2.24
C SER A 257 -16.87 -4.17 -1.50
N ASP A 258 -17.76 -4.89 -2.20
CA ASP A 258 -18.53 -5.98 -1.59
C ASP A 258 -17.64 -7.16 -1.18
N ALA A 259 -16.59 -7.43 -1.96
CA ALA A 259 -15.59 -8.45 -1.61
C ALA A 259 -14.80 -8.03 -0.37
N MET A 260 -14.43 -6.75 -0.27
CA MET A 260 -13.74 -6.21 0.89
C MET A 260 -14.59 -6.34 2.16
N GLU A 261 -15.87 -5.96 2.10
CA GLU A 261 -16.79 -6.12 3.25
C GLU A 261 -16.87 -7.58 3.70
N LYS A 262 -17.06 -8.51 2.77
CA LYS A 262 -17.12 -9.96 3.11
C LYS A 262 -15.79 -10.48 3.69
N CYS A 263 -14.66 -9.94 3.24
CA CYS A 263 -13.37 -10.29 3.83
C CYS A 263 -13.25 -9.75 5.27
N ILE A 264 -13.73 -8.54 5.54
CA ILE A 264 -13.75 -7.95 6.89
C ILE A 264 -14.66 -8.78 7.81
N ASP A 265 -15.87 -9.12 7.37
CA ASP A 265 -16.80 -9.96 8.13
C ASP A 265 -16.16 -11.32 8.52
N SER A 266 -15.44 -11.94 7.59
CA SER A 266 -14.73 -13.20 7.84
C SER A 266 -13.63 -13.07 8.90
N ILE A 267 -13.04 -11.87 9.07
CA ILE A 267 -12.06 -11.60 10.11
C ILE A 267 -12.72 -11.47 11.48
N ASP A 268 -13.79 -10.68 11.54
CA ASP A 268 -14.51 -10.46 12.79
C ASP A 268 -15.01 -11.80 13.35
N GLU A 269 -15.54 -12.68 12.48
CA GLU A 269 -15.89 -14.04 12.84
C GLU A 269 -14.67 -14.85 13.37
N ALA A 270 -13.51 -14.73 12.72
CA ALA A 270 -12.30 -15.46 13.13
C ALA A 270 -11.71 -14.95 14.45
N ILE A 271 -11.87 -13.66 14.74
CA ILE A 271 -11.42 -13.05 16.01
C ILE A 271 -12.34 -13.47 17.16
N ASP A 272 -13.65 -13.54 16.94
CA ASP A 272 -14.64 -13.97 17.95
C ASP A 272 -14.48 -15.45 18.36
N PHE A 273 -13.91 -16.29 17.50
CA PHE A 273 -13.59 -17.68 17.84
C PHE A 273 -12.34 -17.85 18.73
N GLY A 274 -11.61 -16.77 18.99
CA GLY A 274 -10.38 -16.77 19.82
C GLY A 274 -10.59 -16.40 21.29
N ASP A 275 -11.82 -16.05 21.70
CA ASP A 275 -12.24 -15.85 23.08
C ASP A 275 -12.73 -17.20 23.69
#